data_174624732117a1e18fbe7842cfe5faeb
#
_entry.id   174624732117a1e18fbe7842cfe5faeb
#
_cell.length_a   1.000
_cell.length_b   1.000
_cell.length_c   1.000
_cell.angle_alpha   90.00
_cell.angle_beta   90.00
_cell.angle_gamma   90.00
#
_symmetry.space_group_name_H-M   'P 1'
#
loop_
_entity.id
_entity.type
_entity.pdbx_description
1 polymer ?
#
loop_
_entity_poly.entity_id
_entity_poly.type
_entity_poly.pdbx_seq_one_letter_code
_entity_poly.pdbx_strand_id
1 'polypeptide(L)'
;MTQYDTVIIGAGMSGLAAGIRLAMFDQKVCILERHKIPGGLNSYYDRQGRKLDVGLHAMTNFARQGERGRPLTKLLKQLRIPYEQLELSQQNFSRIVFPAHDLAFANDPQLLIQDIGKHFPHQKDPFARLLDVVINFDDVNLSNKPQSAKEKVREIISDEYLLEMLFCPLLIYGSAWENDMDFSQFVIMFKSIYLEGFSRPRNGVRTIISLLIEKYKQAGGELRLGTGVKKIDVENESVTGVTLDSGESIRTDKIMSSIGLPETMNIVSEKSDRPAVGNMSFAENLLFFDKKPVEAGIKETIIFYNDNDTYDYKKSRDLCDYRSAVICLPNNFGADDYDEGLIRITFIANFDQWNALDRKTYLQKKKEVCHAALSLVAKALPQFQAQLLYHDVFTPKTITRFTGHFKGAVYGTTEKVRDGRTGIKNLFICGTDQGFLGIVGAMLSGISMANLHGLMNGETA
;
A
#
# COMPACT_ATOMS: atom_id res chain seq x y z
N MET A 1 -13.72 3.68 -34.53
CA MET A 1 -13.65 3.81 -33.07
C MET A 1 -13.15 2.47 -32.50
N THR A 2 -12.08 2.48 -31.74
CA THR A 2 -11.54 1.24 -31.13
C THR A 2 -12.50 0.76 -30.05
N GLN A 3 -12.75 -0.56 -29.97
CA GLN A 3 -13.66 -1.18 -29.02
C GLN A 3 -12.94 -2.27 -28.22
N TYR A 4 -13.19 -2.31 -26.90
CA TYR A 4 -12.73 -3.34 -25.97
C TYR A 4 -13.91 -3.89 -25.18
N ASP A 5 -13.77 -5.14 -24.70
CA ASP A 5 -14.75 -5.75 -23.78
C ASP A 5 -14.67 -5.08 -22.42
N THR A 6 -13.44 -4.77 -21.98
CA THR A 6 -13.20 -4.06 -20.72
C THR A 6 -12.06 -3.05 -20.88
N VAL A 7 -12.27 -1.83 -20.39
CA VAL A 7 -11.23 -0.82 -20.18
C VAL A 7 -10.88 -0.76 -18.72
N ILE A 8 -9.59 -0.78 -18.42
CA ILE A 8 -9.07 -0.60 -17.05
C ILE A 8 -8.42 0.78 -16.96
N ILE A 9 -8.80 1.57 -15.97
CA ILE A 9 -8.22 2.89 -15.72
C ILE A 9 -7.19 2.77 -14.60
N GLY A 10 -5.92 3.00 -14.95
CA GLY A 10 -4.76 2.92 -14.06
C GLY A 10 -4.00 1.60 -14.16
N ALA A 11 -2.66 1.69 -14.29
CA ALA A 11 -1.73 0.56 -14.30
C ALA A 11 -1.03 0.40 -12.93
N GLY A 12 -1.76 0.58 -11.82
CA GLY A 12 -1.34 0.17 -10.49
C GLY A 12 -1.42 -1.36 -10.32
N MET A 13 -1.01 -1.88 -9.16
CA MET A 13 -0.99 -3.33 -8.88
C MET A 13 -2.36 -3.99 -9.12
N SER A 14 -3.46 -3.33 -8.71
CA SER A 14 -4.81 -3.85 -8.90
C SER A 14 -5.24 -3.84 -10.36
N GLY A 15 -4.98 -2.75 -11.09
CA GLY A 15 -5.33 -2.64 -12.51
C GLY A 15 -4.58 -3.66 -13.37
N LEU A 16 -3.28 -3.84 -13.14
CA LEU A 16 -2.47 -4.85 -13.84
C LEU A 16 -2.97 -6.27 -13.55
N ALA A 17 -3.24 -6.58 -12.27
CA ALA A 17 -3.75 -7.91 -11.89
C ALA A 17 -5.14 -8.20 -12.46
N ALA A 18 -6.05 -7.22 -12.47
CA ALA A 18 -7.35 -7.32 -13.10
C ALA A 18 -7.22 -7.54 -14.62
N GLY A 19 -6.35 -6.78 -15.27
CA GLY A 19 -6.12 -6.90 -16.72
C GLY A 19 -5.59 -8.26 -17.12
N ILE A 20 -4.59 -8.80 -16.39
CA ILE A 20 -4.09 -10.16 -16.61
C ILE A 20 -5.24 -11.15 -16.48
N ARG A 21 -6.02 -11.04 -15.41
CA ARG A 21 -7.08 -12.00 -15.12
C ARG A 21 -8.14 -12.03 -16.22
N LEU A 22 -8.57 -10.89 -16.73
CA LEU A 22 -9.55 -10.78 -17.81
C LEU A 22 -8.97 -11.25 -19.16
N ALA A 23 -7.77 -10.79 -19.50
CA ALA A 23 -7.13 -11.17 -20.78
C ALA A 23 -6.85 -12.68 -20.87
N MET A 24 -6.58 -13.37 -19.76
CA MET A 24 -6.41 -14.83 -19.70
C MET A 24 -7.69 -15.62 -20.05
N PHE A 25 -8.85 -14.96 -20.13
CA PHE A 25 -10.14 -15.53 -20.52
C PHE A 25 -10.66 -14.91 -21.82
N ASP A 26 -9.73 -14.61 -22.72
CA ASP A 26 -9.97 -14.16 -24.09
C ASP A 26 -10.74 -12.84 -24.22
N GLN A 27 -10.84 -12.04 -23.14
CA GLN A 27 -11.41 -10.70 -23.24
C GLN A 27 -10.40 -9.74 -23.90
N LYS A 28 -10.89 -8.88 -24.77
CA LYS A 28 -10.13 -7.77 -25.34
C LYS A 28 -10.04 -6.63 -24.30
N VAL A 29 -8.91 -6.56 -23.61
CA VAL A 29 -8.70 -5.64 -22.48
C VAL A 29 -7.67 -4.57 -22.81
N CYS A 30 -7.98 -3.31 -22.50
CA CYS A 30 -7.03 -2.20 -22.57
C CYS A 30 -6.85 -1.57 -21.19
N ILE A 31 -5.57 -1.46 -20.73
CA ILE A 31 -5.21 -0.67 -19.57
C ILE A 31 -4.72 0.71 -20.02
N LEU A 32 -5.34 1.76 -19.48
CA LEU A 32 -4.99 3.17 -19.75
C LEU A 32 -4.31 3.75 -18.51
N GLU A 33 -3.06 4.17 -18.69
CA GLU A 33 -2.25 4.76 -17.62
C GLU A 33 -1.75 6.16 -18.03
N ARG A 34 -2.07 7.18 -17.24
CA ARG A 34 -1.69 8.56 -17.54
C ARG A 34 -0.19 8.82 -17.40
N HIS A 35 0.49 8.09 -16.52
CA HIS A 35 1.92 8.22 -16.32
C HIS A 35 2.70 7.35 -17.32
N LYS A 36 3.97 7.72 -17.59
CA LYS A 36 4.84 6.94 -18.47
C LYS A 36 5.43 5.70 -17.77
N ILE A 37 5.39 5.65 -16.44
CA ILE A 37 5.87 4.56 -15.62
C ILE A 37 4.68 3.98 -14.85
N PRO A 38 4.40 2.67 -14.98
CA PRO A 38 3.29 2.02 -14.27
C PRO A 38 3.62 1.78 -12.79
N GLY A 39 2.63 1.29 -12.03
CA GLY A 39 2.79 0.88 -10.63
C GLY A 39 2.02 1.74 -9.63
N GLY A 40 1.54 2.93 -10.02
CA GLY A 40 0.77 3.80 -9.14
C GLY A 40 1.55 4.20 -7.88
N LEU A 41 0.99 3.99 -6.69
CA LEU A 41 1.66 4.24 -5.40
C LEU A 41 2.91 3.36 -5.20
N ASN A 42 2.98 2.19 -5.84
CA ASN A 42 4.12 1.28 -5.80
C ASN A 42 4.96 1.36 -7.07
N SER A 43 5.12 2.55 -7.66
CA SER A 43 5.95 2.78 -8.84
C SER A 43 7.43 2.90 -8.49
N TYR A 44 8.23 3.22 -9.46
CA TYR A 44 9.68 3.42 -9.33
C TYR A 44 10.18 4.55 -10.24
N TYR A 45 11.41 5.00 -10.00
CA TYR A 45 12.10 5.96 -10.86
C TYR A 45 13.62 5.82 -10.75
N ASP A 46 14.34 6.42 -11.68
CA ASP A 46 15.80 6.49 -11.66
C ASP A 46 16.26 7.92 -11.44
N ARG A 47 17.25 8.11 -10.58
CA ARG A 47 17.82 9.43 -10.33
C ARG A 47 19.29 9.34 -9.92
N GLN A 48 20.15 10.07 -10.63
CA GLN A 48 21.60 10.07 -10.38
C GLN A 48 22.20 8.68 -10.31
N GLY A 49 21.81 7.79 -11.24
CA GLY A 49 22.30 6.40 -11.29
C GLY A 49 21.68 5.44 -10.28
N ARG A 50 20.81 5.92 -9.36
CA ARG A 50 20.16 5.10 -8.33
C ARG A 50 18.77 4.68 -8.76
N LYS A 51 18.46 3.41 -8.55
CA LYS A 51 17.12 2.85 -8.72
C LYS A 51 16.32 3.06 -7.44
N LEU A 52 15.20 3.74 -7.53
CA LEU A 52 14.41 4.19 -6.39
C LEU A 52 12.99 3.62 -6.47
N ASP A 53 12.56 2.93 -5.42
CA ASP A 53 11.17 2.52 -5.24
C ASP A 53 10.37 3.66 -4.61
N VAL A 54 9.10 3.83 -5.02
CA VAL A 54 8.22 4.84 -4.45
C VAL A 54 7.59 4.34 -3.15
N GLY A 55 6.69 3.38 -3.18
CA GLY A 55 5.91 2.95 -2.01
C GLY A 55 6.38 1.67 -1.34
N LEU A 56 7.35 0.94 -1.92
CA LEU A 56 7.78 -0.35 -1.38
C LEU A 56 8.77 -0.19 -0.22
N HIS A 57 8.31 -0.35 1.02
CA HIS A 57 9.17 -0.72 2.15
C HIS A 57 9.40 -2.23 2.14
N ALA A 58 8.33 -2.98 2.26
CA ALA A 58 8.28 -4.43 2.14
C ALA A 58 6.91 -4.86 1.57
N MET A 59 6.85 -6.06 1.02
CA MET A 59 5.59 -6.76 0.78
C MET A 59 5.13 -7.43 2.06
N THR A 60 3.88 -7.26 2.43
CA THR A 60 3.21 -8.08 3.45
C THR A 60 2.76 -9.43 2.88
N ASN A 61 2.16 -10.28 3.70
CA ASN A 61 1.64 -11.58 3.29
C ASN A 61 2.73 -12.51 2.75
N PHE A 62 3.90 -12.54 3.39
CA PHE A 62 4.94 -13.48 2.99
C PHE A 62 4.45 -14.94 3.11
N ALA A 63 4.78 -15.73 2.13
CA ALA A 63 4.60 -17.18 2.12
C ALA A 63 5.86 -17.84 1.56
N ARG A 64 6.26 -18.98 2.11
CA ARG A 64 7.39 -19.75 1.57
C ARG A 64 7.00 -20.42 0.26
N GLN A 65 7.97 -20.68 -0.58
CA GLN A 65 7.76 -21.48 -1.79
C GLN A 65 7.13 -22.83 -1.45
N GLY A 66 6.08 -23.21 -2.17
CA GLY A 66 5.33 -24.44 -1.93
C GLY A 66 4.28 -24.39 -0.82
N GLU A 67 4.25 -23.35 0.01
CA GLU A 67 3.21 -23.15 1.01
C GLU A 67 1.87 -22.89 0.36
N ARG A 68 0.84 -23.67 0.72
CA ARG A 68 -0.50 -23.59 0.11
C ARG A 68 -1.46 -22.77 0.97
N GLY A 69 -2.47 -22.19 0.31
CA GLY A 69 -3.58 -21.52 1.00
C GLY A 69 -3.32 -20.09 1.43
N ARG A 70 -2.08 -19.60 1.35
CA ARG A 70 -1.72 -18.22 1.68
C ARG A 70 -2.17 -17.22 0.60
N PRO A 71 -2.47 -15.97 0.95
CA PRO A 71 -2.87 -14.93 0.00
C PRO A 71 -1.92 -14.80 -1.20
N LEU A 72 -0.61 -14.70 -0.95
CA LEU A 72 0.41 -14.60 -1.99
C LEU A 72 0.39 -15.81 -2.94
N THR A 73 0.38 -17.02 -2.42
CA THR A 73 0.42 -18.24 -3.27
C THR A 73 -0.87 -18.44 -4.06
N LYS A 74 -2.02 -18.05 -3.50
CA LYS A 74 -3.31 -18.04 -4.22
C LYS A 74 -3.28 -17.05 -5.38
N LEU A 75 -2.80 -15.83 -5.14
CA LEU A 75 -2.65 -14.77 -6.13
C LEU A 75 -1.75 -15.22 -7.29
N LEU A 76 -0.54 -15.70 -6.99
CA LEU A 76 0.42 -16.15 -8.01
C LEU A 76 -0.16 -17.28 -8.86
N LYS A 77 -0.87 -18.24 -8.23
CA LYS A 77 -1.58 -19.30 -8.95
C LYS A 77 -2.65 -18.73 -9.91
N GLN A 78 -3.44 -17.75 -9.48
CA GLN A 78 -4.48 -17.15 -10.31
C GLN A 78 -3.92 -16.36 -11.49
N LEU A 79 -2.76 -15.72 -11.33
CA LEU A 79 -2.07 -14.99 -12.40
C LEU A 79 -1.13 -15.89 -13.22
N ARG A 80 -0.95 -17.17 -12.84
CA ARG A 80 0.00 -18.12 -13.44
C ARG A 80 1.41 -17.55 -13.47
N ILE A 81 1.84 -16.93 -12.37
CA ILE A 81 3.20 -16.42 -12.17
C ILE A 81 3.94 -17.44 -11.29
N PRO A 82 5.07 -18.01 -11.72
CA PRO A 82 5.91 -18.86 -10.90
C PRO A 82 6.45 -18.10 -9.68
N TYR A 83 6.44 -18.72 -8.51
CA TYR A 83 6.85 -18.09 -7.25
C TYR A 83 8.30 -17.62 -7.30
N GLU A 84 9.18 -18.41 -7.87
CA GLU A 84 10.61 -18.15 -7.99
C GLU A 84 10.95 -16.88 -8.77
N GLN A 85 10.07 -16.43 -9.66
CA GLN A 85 10.27 -15.19 -10.43
C GLN A 85 10.19 -13.92 -9.58
N LEU A 86 9.62 -14.00 -8.39
CA LEU A 86 9.60 -12.87 -7.46
C LEU A 86 10.94 -12.69 -6.73
N GLU A 87 11.78 -13.73 -6.66
CA GLU A 87 13.07 -13.72 -5.95
C GLU A 87 12.96 -13.07 -4.56
N LEU A 88 12.00 -13.56 -3.74
CA LEU A 88 11.67 -12.94 -2.45
C LEU A 88 12.69 -13.25 -1.38
N SER A 89 13.22 -12.22 -0.75
CA SER A 89 13.97 -12.29 0.50
C SER A 89 13.05 -11.95 1.67
N GLN A 90 12.98 -12.83 2.68
CA GLN A 90 12.20 -12.57 3.89
C GLN A 90 12.92 -11.57 4.80
N GLN A 91 12.16 -10.90 5.67
CA GLN A 91 12.77 -10.06 6.71
C GLN A 91 13.60 -10.90 7.69
N ASN A 92 14.60 -10.24 8.32
CA ASN A 92 15.20 -10.80 9.53
C ASN A 92 14.20 -10.70 10.68
N PHE A 93 13.94 -9.49 11.13
CA PHE A 93 12.89 -9.12 12.07
C PHE A 93 12.64 -7.61 11.98
N SER A 94 11.50 -7.18 12.50
CA SER A 94 11.12 -5.77 12.63
C SER A 94 10.87 -5.44 14.11
N ARG A 95 10.87 -4.14 14.45
CA ARG A 95 10.63 -3.68 15.81
C ARG A 95 9.56 -2.60 15.86
N ILE A 96 8.82 -2.60 16.95
CA ILE A 96 7.93 -1.51 17.37
C ILE A 96 8.62 -0.87 18.57
N VAL A 97 9.01 0.39 18.44
CA VAL A 97 9.80 1.11 19.45
C VAL A 97 8.98 2.24 20.02
N PHE A 98 8.71 2.17 21.33
CA PHE A 98 8.02 3.17 22.12
C PHE A 98 8.91 3.56 23.32
N PRO A 99 8.61 4.65 24.06
CA PRO A 99 9.51 5.13 25.12
C PRO A 99 9.84 4.11 26.23
N ALA A 100 8.86 3.31 26.67
CA ALA A 100 9.06 2.36 27.78
C ALA A 100 9.41 0.95 27.33
N HIS A 101 8.96 0.53 26.15
CA HIS A 101 9.10 -0.85 25.65
C HIS A 101 9.33 -0.91 24.15
N ASP A 102 10.02 -1.95 23.72
CA ASP A 102 10.07 -2.38 22.31
C ASP A 102 9.53 -3.80 22.18
N LEU A 103 8.92 -4.06 21.03
CA LEU A 103 8.47 -5.40 20.64
C LEU A 103 9.12 -5.78 19.32
N ALA A 104 9.73 -6.97 19.28
CA ALA A 104 10.24 -7.56 18.04
C ALA A 104 9.20 -8.48 17.42
N PHE A 105 9.14 -8.50 16.08
CA PHE A 105 8.34 -9.47 15.34
C PHE A 105 9.02 -9.86 14.03
N ALA A 106 8.71 -11.05 13.54
CA ALA A 106 9.26 -11.62 12.32
C ALA A 106 8.16 -12.36 11.54
N ASN A 107 8.55 -13.11 10.49
CA ASN A 107 7.61 -13.96 9.76
C ASN A 107 7.17 -15.20 10.56
N ASP A 108 7.83 -15.46 11.68
CA ASP A 108 7.35 -16.40 12.69
C ASP A 108 6.69 -15.61 13.83
N PRO A 109 5.38 -15.78 14.09
CA PRO A 109 4.67 -15.05 15.12
C PRO A 109 5.16 -15.35 16.54
N GLN A 110 5.93 -16.43 16.74
CA GLN A 110 6.46 -16.80 18.05
C GLN A 110 7.34 -15.72 18.65
N LEU A 111 8.10 -14.95 17.83
CA LEU A 111 8.93 -13.86 18.32
C LEU A 111 8.08 -12.77 19.00
N LEU A 112 6.99 -12.33 18.38
CA LEU A 112 6.07 -11.36 18.97
C LEU A 112 5.38 -11.90 20.23
N ILE A 113 4.92 -13.16 20.21
CA ILE A 113 4.28 -13.81 21.37
C ILE A 113 5.24 -13.86 22.57
N GLN A 114 6.51 -14.20 22.34
CA GLN A 114 7.54 -14.25 23.39
C GLN A 114 7.84 -12.85 23.94
N ASP A 115 7.98 -11.86 23.09
CA ASP A 115 8.27 -10.49 23.51
C ASP A 115 7.11 -9.86 24.29
N ILE A 116 5.86 -10.10 23.87
CA ILE A 116 4.68 -9.68 24.65
C ILE A 116 4.66 -10.39 26.00
N GLY A 117 4.90 -11.72 26.05
CA GLY A 117 4.96 -12.46 27.30
C GLY A 117 6.05 -11.96 28.27
N LYS A 118 7.16 -11.41 27.72
CA LYS A 118 8.27 -10.84 28.49
C LYS A 118 7.96 -9.44 29.03
N HIS A 119 7.45 -8.54 28.17
CA HIS A 119 7.25 -7.13 28.51
C HIS A 119 5.88 -6.85 29.13
N PHE A 120 4.86 -7.65 28.78
CA PHE A 120 3.47 -7.55 29.24
C PHE A 120 2.96 -8.91 29.76
N PRO A 121 3.56 -9.51 30.82
CA PRO A 121 3.25 -10.88 31.25
C PRO A 121 1.76 -11.08 31.59
N HIS A 122 1.08 -10.03 32.07
CA HIS A 122 -0.35 -10.03 32.40
C HIS A 122 -1.25 -10.03 31.14
N GLN A 123 -0.70 -9.74 29.95
CA GLN A 123 -1.41 -9.76 28.66
C GLN A 123 -1.13 -11.01 27.83
N LYS A 124 -0.37 -11.98 28.32
CA LYS A 124 -0.01 -13.22 27.58
C LYS A 124 -1.25 -14.00 27.16
N ASP A 125 -2.15 -14.30 28.10
CA ASP A 125 -3.39 -15.03 27.82
C ASP A 125 -4.41 -14.19 27.02
N PRO A 126 -4.62 -12.89 27.33
CA PRO A 126 -5.38 -12.00 26.48
C PRO A 126 -4.89 -11.97 25.03
N PHE A 127 -3.57 -11.91 24.81
CA PHE A 127 -3.01 -11.89 23.47
C PHE A 127 -3.23 -13.22 22.72
N ALA A 128 -3.13 -14.36 23.42
CA ALA A 128 -3.48 -15.66 22.84
C ALA A 128 -4.96 -15.70 22.39
N ARG A 129 -5.89 -15.15 23.19
CA ARG A 129 -7.30 -15.03 22.79
C ARG A 129 -7.48 -14.10 21.59
N LEU A 130 -6.73 -12.99 21.51
CA LEU A 130 -6.77 -12.11 20.34
C LEU A 130 -6.32 -12.85 19.08
N LEU A 131 -5.26 -13.65 19.15
CA LEU A 131 -4.80 -14.50 18.04
C LEU A 131 -5.91 -15.45 17.56
N ASP A 132 -6.59 -16.12 18.49
CA ASP A 132 -7.71 -17.03 18.16
C ASP A 132 -8.84 -16.28 17.45
N VAL A 133 -9.21 -15.09 17.94
CA VAL A 133 -10.23 -14.25 17.30
C VAL A 133 -9.79 -13.86 15.88
N VAL A 134 -8.57 -13.38 15.71
CA VAL A 134 -8.02 -12.96 14.41
C VAL A 134 -7.97 -14.13 13.41
N ILE A 135 -7.52 -15.31 13.84
CA ILE A 135 -7.38 -16.48 12.97
C ILE A 135 -8.75 -16.96 12.47
N ASN A 136 -9.76 -16.98 13.33
CA ASN A 136 -11.07 -17.53 13.04
C ASN A 136 -12.06 -16.51 12.43
N PHE A 137 -11.71 -15.22 12.39
CA PHE A 137 -12.59 -14.20 11.82
C PHE A 137 -12.62 -14.28 10.29
N ASP A 138 -13.83 -14.26 9.71
CA ASP A 138 -14.05 -14.16 8.26
C ASP A 138 -13.97 -12.69 7.81
N ASP A 139 -12.75 -12.25 7.53
CA ASP A 139 -12.39 -10.88 7.20
C ASP A 139 -12.80 -10.44 5.78
N VAL A 140 -13.15 -11.37 4.91
CA VAL A 140 -13.58 -11.10 3.52
C VAL A 140 -15.10 -11.13 3.32
N ASN A 141 -15.85 -11.43 4.36
CA ASN A 141 -17.32 -11.48 4.29
C ASN A 141 -17.90 -10.08 4.01
N LEU A 142 -18.59 -9.95 2.89
CA LEU A 142 -19.19 -8.67 2.48
C LEU A 142 -20.31 -8.18 3.41
N SER A 143 -20.90 -9.05 4.24
CA SER A 143 -21.93 -8.67 5.22
C SER A 143 -21.37 -8.07 6.52
N ASN A 144 -20.05 -8.10 6.73
CA ASN A 144 -19.43 -7.47 7.89
C ASN A 144 -19.69 -5.97 7.89
N LYS A 145 -20.31 -5.46 8.94
CA LYS A 145 -20.50 -4.02 9.13
C LYS A 145 -19.21 -3.38 9.65
N PRO A 146 -18.86 -2.15 9.24
CA PRO A 146 -17.72 -1.43 9.79
C PRO A 146 -17.84 -1.28 11.30
N GLN A 147 -16.76 -1.57 12.03
CA GLN A 147 -16.68 -1.48 13.49
C GLN A 147 -15.29 -0.97 13.88
N SER A 148 -15.21 -0.22 14.99
CA SER A 148 -13.93 0.20 15.57
C SER A 148 -13.10 -1.01 15.96
N ALA A 149 -11.89 -1.11 15.39
CA ALA A 149 -10.96 -2.17 15.77
C ALA A 149 -10.40 -1.95 17.18
N LYS A 150 -10.10 -0.70 17.56
CA LYS A 150 -9.60 -0.40 18.91
C LYS A 150 -10.62 -0.77 19.98
N GLU A 151 -11.91 -0.48 19.77
CA GLU A 151 -12.96 -0.89 20.72
C GLU A 151 -13.03 -2.41 20.85
N LYS A 152 -13.03 -3.15 19.73
CA LYS A 152 -13.06 -4.60 19.74
C LYS A 152 -11.84 -5.24 20.40
N VAL A 153 -10.66 -4.71 20.14
CA VAL A 153 -9.42 -5.24 20.74
C VAL A 153 -9.35 -4.91 22.22
N ARG A 154 -9.87 -3.76 22.69
CA ARG A 154 -9.97 -3.42 24.12
C ARG A 154 -10.84 -4.38 24.93
N GLU A 155 -11.80 -5.05 24.31
CA GLU A 155 -12.59 -6.10 24.98
C GLU A 155 -11.69 -7.28 25.39
N ILE A 156 -10.48 -7.43 24.79
CA ILE A 156 -9.57 -8.56 24.98
C ILE A 156 -8.26 -8.11 25.62
N ILE A 157 -7.64 -7.06 25.12
CA ILE A 157 -6.37 -6.46 25.58
C ILE A 157 -6.71 -5.29 26.48
N SER A 158 -6.44 -5.41 27.76
CA SER A 158 -6.73 -4.36 28.75
C SER A 158 -5.60 -3.35 28.94
N ASP A 159 -4.41 -3.62 28.44
CA ASP A 159 -3.26 -2.75 28.52
C ASP A 159 -3.23 -1.79 27.33
N GLU A 160 -3.54 -0.50 27.58
CA GLU A 160 -3.61 0.53 26.53
C GLU A 160 -2.25 0.76 25.87
N TYR A 161 -1.13 0.63 26.59
CA TYR A 161 0.19 0.79 26.02
C TYR A 161 0.52 -0.29 24.98
N LEU A 162 0.24 -1.57 25.35
CA LEU A 162 0.36 -2.67 24.41
C LEU A 162 -0.56 -2.49 23.21
N LEU A 163 -1.80 -2.04 23.44
CA LEU A 163 -2.76 -1.78 22.37
C LEU A 163 -2.20 -0.75 21.37
N GLU A 164 -1.68 0.38 21.84
CA GLU A 164 -1.08 1.41 20.98
C GLU A 164 0.14 0.88 20.22
N MET A 165 1.00 0.07 20.87
CA MET A 165 2.12 -0.59 20.20
C MET A 165 1.66 -1.54 19.09
N LEU A 166 0.65 -2.37 19.33
CA LEU A 166 0.12 -3.31 18.33
C LEU A 166 -0.54 -2.59 17.15
N PHE A 167 -1.22 -1.47 17.40
CA PHE A 167 -1.88 -0.71 16.35
C PHE A 167 -0.92 0.12 15.50
N CYS A 168 0.24 0.52 16.01
CA CYS A 168 1.19 1.38 15.29
C CYS A 168 1.55 0.87 13.88
N PRO A 169 2.06 -0.35 13.68
CA PRO A 169 2.33 -0.89 12.34
C PRO A 169 1.07 -1.05 11.48
N LEU A 170 -0.05 -1.44 12.08
CA LEU A 170 -1.29 -1.74 11.36
C LEU A 170 -1.91 -0.47 10.79
N LEU A 171 -1.94 0.61 11.59
CA LEU A 171 -2.50 1.90 11.18
C LEU A 171 -1.66 2.53 10.07
N ILE A 172 -0.34 2.62 10.25
CA ILE A 172 0.52 3.30 9.28
C ILE A 172 0.67 2.54 7.97
N TYR A 173 0.41 1.24 7.96
CA TYR A 173 0.46 0.41 6.75
C TYR A 173 -0.92 0.13 6.15
N GLY A 174 -2.02 0.51 6.82
CA GLY A 174 -3.31 0.07 6.32
C GLY A 174 -4.57 0.84 6.76
N SER A 175 -4.49 1.98 7.44
CA SER A 175 -5.71 2.69 7.82
C SER A 175 -5.95 3.97 7.03
N ALA A 176 -7.19 4.10 6.51
CA ALA A 176 -7.73 5.36 6.02
C ALA A 176 -8.38 6.19 7.15
N TRP A 177 -8.65 5.60 8.32
CA TRP A 177 -9.22 6.27 9.49
C TRP A 177 -8.11 6.87 10.33
N GLU A 178 -8.40 7.96 11.00
CA GLU A 178 -7.51 8.56 11.98
C GLU A 178 -7.62 7.82 13.32
N ASN A 179 -6.50 7.45 13.92
CA ASN A 179 -6.35 6.79 15.23
C ASN A 179 -7.06 5.43 15.40
N ASP A 180 -7.67 4.89 14.36
CA ASP A 180 -8.39 3.63 14.39
C ASP A 180 -8.45 3.00 12.98
N MET A 181 -9.11 1.87 12.84
CA MET A 181 -9.43 1.21 11.58
C MET A 181 -10.68 0.34 11.72
N ASP A 182 -11.28 -0.07 10.59
CA ASP A 182 -12.32 -1.09 10.60
C ASP A 182 -11.78 -2.43 11.09
N PHE A 183 -12.57 -3.15 11.90
CA PHE A 183 -12.13 -4.41 12.50
C PHE A 183 -11.79 -5.50 11.46
N SER A 184 -12.54 -5.59 10.34
CA SER A 184 -12.17 -6.52 9.25
C SER A 184 -10.82 -6.14 8.65
N GLN A 185 -10.56 -4.83 8.49
CA GLN A 185 -9.27 -4.33 8.00
C GLN A 185 -8.14 -4.61 9.00
N PHE A 186 -8.41 -4.45 10.30
CA PHE A 186 -7.47 -4.83 11.37
C PHE A 186 -7.07 -6.29 11.25
N VAL A 187 -8.04 -7.20 11.09
CA VAL A 187 -7.76 -8.64 10.97
C VAL A 187 -6.91 -8.93 9.74
N ILE A 188 -7.23 -8.33 8.59
CA ILE A 188 -6.43 -8.46 7.36
C ILE A 188 -5.00 -7.98 7.60
N MET A 189 -4.82 -6.78 8.20
CA MET A 189 -3.49 -6.21 8.45
C MET A 189 -2.72 -7.00 9.51
N PHE A 190 -3.39 -7.47 10.56
CA PHE A 190 -2.78 -8.28 11.60
C PHE A 190 -2.25 -9.61 11.03
N LYS A 191 -3.08 -10.33 10.26
CA LYS A 191 -2.67 -11.57 9.57
C LYS A 191 -1.47 -11.30 8.65
N SER A 192 -1.54 -10.25 7.84
CA SER A 192 -0.54 -9.96 6.82
C SER A 192 0.81 -9.49 7.39
N ILE A 193 0.82 -8.82 8.55
CA ILE A 193 2.04 -8.25 9.15
C ILE A 193 2.60 -9.15 10.25
N TYR A 194 1.75 -9.62 11.19
CA TYR A 194 2.24 -10.33 12.37
C TYR A 194 2.22 -11.85 12.23
N LEU A 195 1.35 -12.42 11.36
CA LEU A 195 1.28 -13.88 11.18
C LEU A 195 1.98 -14.37 9.91
N GLU A 196 2.02 -13.55 8.87
CA GLU A 196 2.66 -13.89 7.60
C GLU A 196 3.98 -13.13 7.40
N GLY A 197 4.03 -11.87 7.84
CA GLY A 197 5.24 -11.07 7.89
C GLY A 197 5.64 -10.43 6.56
N PHE A 198 6.92 -10.04 6.47
CA PHE A 198 7.46 -9.21 5.41
C PHE A 198 8.45 -9.92 4.52
N SER A 199 8.47 -9.51 3.25
CA SER A 199 9.48 -9.88 2.29
C SER A 199 9.76 -8.72 1.33
N ARG A 200 10.87 -8.83 0.61
CA ARG A 200 11.22 -7.88 -0.45
C ARG A 200 11.67 -8.64 -1.69
N PRO A 201 11.12 -8.33 -2.88
CA PRO A 201 11.60 -8.92 -4.11
C PRO A 201 12.97 -8.33 -4.48
N ARG A 202 13.82 -9.11 -5.10
CA ARG A 202 15.07 -8.63 -5.67
C ARG A 202 14.80 -7.52 -6.70
N ASN A 203 15.63 -6.49 -6.74
CA ASN A 203 15.41 -5.24 -7.50
C ASN A 203 14.12 -4.47 -7.12
N GLY A 204 13.55 -4.74 -5.96
CA GLY A 204 12.41 -4.03 -5.43
C GLY A 204 11.14 -4.20 -6.25
N VAL A 205 10.33 -3.16 -6.31
CA VAL A 205 9.02 -3.19 -6.98
C VAL A 205 9.11 -3.39 -8.49
N ARG A 206 10.27 -3.11 -9.11
CA ARG A 206 10.49 -3.27 -10.56
C ARG A 206 10.26 -4.70 -11.00
N THR A 207 10.72 -5.69 -10.22
CA THR A 207 10.50 -7.11 -10.49
C THR A 207 9.01 -7.41 -10.61
N ILE A 208 8.22 -6.99 -9.63
CA ILE A 208 6.78 -7.24 -9.63
C ILE A 208 6.10 -6.59 -10.86
N ILE A 209 6.39 -5.31 -11.10
CA ILE A 209 5.78 -4.56 -12.20
C ILE A 209 6.15 -5.18 -13.55
N SER A 210 7.42 -5.54 -13.73
CA SER A 210 7.89 -6.17 -14.97
C SER A 210 7.20 -7.50 -15.23
N LEU A 211 7.09 -8.36 -14.22
CA LEU A 211 6.38 -9.64 -14.30
C LEU A 211 4.90 -9.46 -14.64
N LEU A 212 4.23 -8.51 -14.00
CA LEU A 212 2.82 -8.24 -14.28
C LEU A 212 2.61 -7.73 -15.72
N ILE A 213 3.44 -6.80 -16.19
CA ILE A 213 3.36 -6.28 -17.57
C ILE A 213 3.64 -7.37 -18.60
N GLU A 214 4.68 -8.16 -18.38
CA GLU A 214 5.02 -9.27 -19.26
C GLU A 214 3.87 -10.26 -19.34
N LYS A 215 3.33 -10.65 -18.20
CA LYS A 215 2.19 -11.57 -18.13
C LYS A 215 0.94 -11.02 -18.79
N TYR A 216 0.65 -9.73 -18.62
CA TYR A 216 -0.46 -9.06 -19.25
C TYR A 216 -0.35 -9.06 -20.79
N LYS A 217 0.84 -8.73 -21.30
CA LYS A 217 1.13 -8.76 -22.75
C LYS A 217 1.06 -10.17 -23.33
N GLN A 218 1.60 -11.17 -22.62
CA GLN A 218 1.52 -12.58 -23.02
C GLN A 218 0.08 -13.08 -23.12
N ALA A 219 -0.81 -12.53 -22.29
CA ALA A 219 -2.26 -12.83 -22.34
C ALA A 219 -3.01 -12.03 -23.44
N GLY A 220 -2.32 -11.24 -24.26
CA GLY A 220 -2.93 -10.46 -25.34
C GLY A 220 -3.50 -9.10 -24.92
N GLY A 221 -3.22 -8.64 -23.68
CA GLY A 221 -3.68 -7.35 -23.18
C GLY A 221 -2.94 -6.16 -23.79
N GLU A 222 -3.63 -5.04 -24.00
CA GLU A 222 -3.06 -3.79 -24.48
C GLU A 222 -2.82 -2.81 -23.33
N LEU A 223 -1.56 -2.35 -23.18
CA LEU A 223 -1.17 -1.36 -22.16
C LEU A 223 -0.77 -0.05 -22.86
N ARG A 224 -1.51 1.02 -22.60
CA ARG A 224 -1.27 2.37 -23.14
C ARG A 224 -0.77 3.28 -22.00
N LEU A 225 0.54 3.51 -21.96
CA LEU A 225 1.19 4.43 -21.02
C LEU A 225 1.18 5.87 -21.58
N GLY A 226 1.24 6.88 -20.71
CA GLY A 226 1.15 8.29 -21.09
C GLY A 226 -0.24 8.65 -21.65
N THR A 227 -1.27 7.87 -21.31
CA THR A 227 -2.62 7.97 -21.84
C THR A 227 -3.60 8.16 -20.69
N GLY A 228 -3.93 9.41 -20.41
CA GLY A 228 -4.89 9.77 -19.35
C GLY A 228 -6.33 9.68 -19.84
N VAL A 229 -7.22 9.25 -18.97
CA VAL A 229 -8.67 9.30 -19.17
C VAL A 229 -9.19 10.62 -18.63
N LYS A 230 -9.75 11.43 -19.52
CA LYS A 230 -10.34 12.73 -19.20
C LYS A 230 -11.76 12.57 -18.66
N LYS A 231 -12.51 11.59 -19.20
CA LYS A 231 -13.93 11.43 -18.91
C LYS A 231 -14.36 9.98 -19.11
N ILE A 232 -15.21 9.47 -18.21
CA ILE A 232 -15.97 8.24 -18.36
C ILE A 232 -17.32 8.63 -18.95
N ASP A 233 -17.65 8.09 -20.13
CA ASP A 233 -18.89 8.39 -20.83
C ASP A 233 -19.99 7.44 -20.31
N VAL A 234 -21.10 8.05 -19.84
CA VAL A 234 -22.25 7.35 -19.25
C VAL A 234 -23.51 7.79 -19.98
N GLU A 235 -24.36 6.86 -20.34
CA GLU A 235 -25.68 7.09 -20.93
C GLU A 235 -26.68 6.14 -20.27
N ASN A 236 -27.82 6.66 -19.82
CA ASN A 236 -28.84 5.88 -19.11
C ASN A 236 -28.28 5.06 -17.95
N GLU A 237 -27.47 5.71 -17.09
CA GLU A 237 -26.82 5.13 -15.90
C GLU A 237 -25.84 3.97 -16.21
N SER A 238 -25.43 3.79 -17.47
CA SER A 238 -24.52 2.74 -17.90
C SER A 238 -23.30 3.30 -18.63
N VAL A 239 -22.15 2.68 -18.42
CA VAL A 239 -20.93 3.01 -19.16
C VAL A 239 -21.09 2.74 -20.64
N THR A 240 -20.61 3.65 -21.50
CA THR A 240 -20.56 3.49 -22.95
C THR A 240 -19.15 3.63 -23.53
N GLY A 241 -18.19 4.15 -22.73
CA GLY A 241 -16.81 4.32 -23.13
C GLY A 241 -16.02 5.30 -22.28
N VAL A 242 -14.90 5.72 -22.81
CA VAL A 242 -14.05 6.76 -22.23
C VAL A 242 -13.57 7.73 -23.28
N THR A 243 -13.42 8.99 -22.89
CA THR A 243 -12.73 10.03 -23.66
C THR A 243 -11.37 10.30 -23.04
N LEU A 244 -10.30 10.23 -23.83
CA LEU A 244 -8.93 10.43 -23.41
C LEU A 244 -8.56 11.92 -23.34
N ASP A 245 -7.46 12.27 -22.68
CA ASP A 245 -6.90 13.64 -22.67
C ASP A 245 -6.55 14.16 -24.08
N SER A 246 -6.23 13.24 -25.01
CA SER A 246 -5.99 13.55 -26.42
C SER A 246 -7.25 13.91 -27.23
N GLY A 247 -8.43 13.67 -26.68
CA GLY A 247 -9.72 13.76 -27.38
C GLY A 247 -10.14 12.47 -28.12
N GLU A 248 -9.32 11.43 -28.13
CA GLU A 248 -9.69 10.11 -28.65
C GLU A 248 -10.80 9.49 -27.79
N SER A 249 -11.80 8.90 -28.43
CA SER A 249 -12.85 8.12 -27.75
C SER A 249 -12.67 6.63 -27.96
N ILE A 250 -12.80 5.87 -26.88
CA ILE A 250 -12.73 4.39 -26.85
C ILE A 250 -14.09 3.87 -26.38
N ARG A 251 -14.68 2.95 -27.12
CA ARG A 251 -15.93 2.27 -26.74
C ARG A 251 -15.64 1.07 -25.85
N THR A 252 -16.43 0.94 -24.81
CA THR A 252 -16.46 -0.24 -23.93
C THR A 252 -17.76 -0.26 -23.14
N ASP A 253 -18.28 -1.43 -22.88
CA ASP A 253 -19.48 -1.61 -22.06
C ASP A 253 -19.12 -1.88 -20.59
N LYS A 254 -17.81 -1.93 -20.24
CA LYS A 254 -17.36 -2.22 -18.88
C LYS A 254 -16.07 -1.47 -18.55
N ILE A 255 -16.03 -0.85 -17.38
CA ILE A 255 -14.83 -0.19 -16.84
C ILE A 255 -14.51 -0.74 -15.46
N MET A 256 -13.22 -1.08 -15.24
CA MET A 256 -12.66 -1.31 -13.93
C MET A 256 -11.68 -0.16 -13.62
N SER A 257 -11.95 0.59 -12.56
CA SER A 257 -11.10 1.71 -12.16
C SER A 257 -10.23 1.35 -10.96
N SER A 258 -8.93 1.57 -11.09
CA SER A 258 -7.93 1.37 -10.04
C SER A 258 -7.31 2.67 -9.54
N ILE A 259 -7.88 3.82 -9.95
CA ILE A 259 -7.34 5.15 -9.62
C ILE A 259 -7.91 5.76 -8.34
N GLY A 260 -8.79 5.05 -7.65
CA GLY A 260 -9.51 5.54 -6.47
C GLY A 260 -10.96 5.91 -6.77
N LEU A 261 -11.83 5.76 -5.76
CA LEU A 261 -13.26 6.06 -5.92
C LEU A 261 -13.52 7.55 -6.13
N PRO A 262 -12.94 8.49 -5.33
CA PRO A 262 -13.14 9.93 -5.53
C PRO A 262 -12.63 10.40 -6.90
N GLU A 263 -11.49 9.90 -7.35
CA GLU A 263 -10.89 10.23 -8.63
C GLU A 263 -11.73 9.72 -9.79
N THR A 264 -12.25 8.49 -9.66
CA THR A 264 -13.14 7.88 -10.66
C THR A 264 -14.44 8.67 -10.80
N MET A 265 -15.13 8.95 -9.70
CA MET A 265 -16.39 9.70 -9.73
C MET A 265 -16.21 11.14 -10.19
N ASN A 266 -15.00 11.71 -10.04
CA ASN A 266 -14.69 13.05 -10.55
C ASN A 266 -14.62 13.14 -12.08
N ILE A 267 -14.32 12.04 -12.78
CA ILE A 267 -14.24 11.99 -14.24
C ILE A 267 -15.46 11.34 -14.90
N VAL A 268 -16.49 10.99 -14.15
CA VAL A 268 -17.78 10.53 -14.70
C VAL A 268 -18.52 11.70 -15.37
N SER A 269 -19.18 11.44 -16.50
CA SER A 269 -19.85 12.49 -17.29
C SER A 269 -21.12 13.02 -16.64
N GLU A 270 -21.82 12.19 -15.89
CA GLU A 270 -23.02 12.58 -15.16
C GLU A 270 -22.67 13.11 -13.78
N LYS A 271 -23.51 14.02 -13.24
CA LYS A 271 -23.34 14.50 -11.88
C LYS A 271 -23.65 13.36 -10.91
N SER A 272 -22.66 12.99 -10.10
CA SER A 272 -22.81 12.01 -9.03
C SER A 272 -22.33 12.62 -7.72
N ASP A 273 -22.79 12.06 -6.61
CA ASP A 273 -22.24 12.40 -5.31
C ASP A 273 -20.75 12.08 -5.27
N ARG A 274 -19.95 13.02 -4.78
CA ARG A 274 -18.49 12.84 -4.69
C ARG A 274 -18.16 12.22 -3.35
N PRO A 275 -17.55 11.03 -3.34
CA PRO A 275 -17.10 10.39 -2.13
C PRO A 275 -16.09 11.26 -1.38
N ALA A 276 -16.04 11.11 -0.06
CA ALA A 276 -15.06 11.79 0.77
C ALA A 276 -13.63 11.37 0.39
N VAL A 277 -12.74 12.36 0.29
CA VAL A 277 -11.32 12.12 0.03
C VAL A 277 -10.62 11.82 1.36
N GLY A 278 -9.83 10.76 1.41
CA GLY A 278 -9.04 10.43 2.60
C GLY A 278 -8.01 11.50 2.95
N ASN A 279 -7.63 11.54 4.23
CA ASN A 279 -6.73 12.56 4.76
C ASN A 279 -5.29 12.07 5.00
N MET A 280 -5.06 10.74 5.00
CA MET A 280 -3.76 10.18 5.35
C MET A 280 -2.79 10.23 4.18
N SER A 281 -1.73 11.01 4.37
CA SER A 281 -0.64 11.18 3.40
C SER A 281 0.70 11.21 4.12
N PHE A 282 1.78 10.99 3.36
CA PHE A 282 3.11 10.81 3.93
C PHE A 282 4.17 11.66 3.23
N ALA A 283 5.24 11.95 3.98
CA ALA A 283 6.50 12.42 3.44
C ALA A 283 7.56 11.32 3.62
N GLU A 284 8.18 10.94 2.53
CA GLU A 284 9.17 9.87 2.46
C GLU A 284 10.56 10.43 2.19
N ASN A 285 11.53 10.04 3.00
CA ASN A 285 12.93 10.36 2.80
C ASN A 285 13.69 9.11 2.38
N LEU A 286 14.48 9.22 1.31
CA LEU A 286 15.43 8.20 0.87
C LEU A 286 16.83 8.74 1.14
N LEU A 287 17.53 8.11 2.06
CA LEU A 287 18.85 8.54 2.54
C LEU A 287 19.87 7.48 2.16
N PHE A 288 20.84 7.84 1.31
CA PHE A 288 21.89 6.95 0.85
C PHE A 288 23.21 7.28 1.56
N PHE A 289 23.85 6.26 2.09
CA PHE A 289 25.06 6.38 2.91
C PHE A 289 26.20 5.55 2.32
N ASP A 290 27.44 5.89 2.71
CA ASP A 290 28.66 5.16 2.33
C ASP A 290 28.82 3.80 3.01
N LYS A 291 27.96 3.48 4.00
CA LYS A 291 27.93 2.19 4.71
C LYS A 291 26.51 1.63 4.79
N LYS A 292 26.40 0.32 4.72
CA LYS A 292 25.10 -0.38 4.90
C LYS A 292 24.78 -0.50 6.40
N PRO A 293 23.51 -0.44 6.82
CA PRO A 293 23.13 -0.60 8.23
C PRO A 293 23.64 -1.89 8.87
N VAL A 294 23.66 -2.99 8.13
CA VAL A 294 24.15 -4.29 8.62
C VAL A 294 25.64 -4.24 9.02
N GLU A 295 26.46 -3.40 8.40
CA GLU A 295 27.88 -3.22 8.74
C GLU A 295 28.07 -2.54 10.10
N ALA A 296 27.07 -1.81 10.58
CA ALA A 296 27.00 -1.23 11.92
C ALA A 296 26.32 -2.17 12.95
N GLY A 297 26.07 -3.44 12.58
CA GLY A 297 25.42 -4.42 13.44
C GLY A 297 23.89 -4.30 13.54
N ILE A 298 23.28 -3.43 12.73
CA ILE A 298 21.82 -3.23 12.69
C ILE A 298 21.22 -4.34 11.83
N LYS A 299 20.35 -5.15 12.43
CA LYS A 299 19.75 -6.33 11.76
C LYS A 299 18.26 -6.17 11.48
N GLU A 300 17.61 -5.20 12.10
CA GLU A 300 16.21 -4.86 11.87
C GLU A 300 15.97 -4.54 10.39
N THR A 301 14.84 -4.98 9.85
CA THR A 301 14.43 -4.63 8.49
C THR A 301 13.51 -3.41 8.46
N ILE A 302 12.61 -3.31 9.45
CA ILE A 302 11.74 -2.15 9.63
C ILE A 302 11.62 -1.84 11.12
N ILE A 303 11.67 -0.55 11.46
CA ILE A 303 11.41 -0.05 12.81
C ILE A 303 10.21 0.88 12.74
N PHE A 304 9.16 0.54 13.48
CA PHE A 304 8.01 1.41 13.71
C PHE A 304 8.29 2.21 14.97
N TYR A 305 8.72 3.44 14.78
CA TYR A 305 9.18 4.31 15.85
C TYR A 305 8.10 5.28 16.29
N ASN A 306 7.92 5.41 17.60
CA ASN A 306 7.05 6.41 18.22
C ASN A 306 7.69 6.89 19.53
N ASP A 307 7.75 8.21 19.75
CA ASP A 307 8.38 8.79 20.95
C ASP A 307 7.39 9.26 22.03
N ASN A 308 6.13 8.82 21.94
CA ASN A 308 5.08 9.02 22.92
C ASN A 308 4.52 7.69 23.42
N ASP A 309 3.81 7.72 24.56
CA ASP A 309 3.10 6.54 25.09
C ASP A 309 1.88 6.14 24.26
N THR A 310 1.33 7.09 23.51
CA THR A 310 0.21 6.88 22.58
C THR A 310 0.64 7.13 21.14
N TYR A 311 0.11 6.35 20.19
CA TYR A 311 0.38 6.53 18.78
C TYR A 311 -0.66 7.46 18.14
N ASP A 312 -0.23 8.69 17.81
CA ASP A 312 -1.11 9.72 17.26
C ASP A 312 -1.19 9.62 15.72
N TYR A 313 -1.93 8.60 15.23
CA TYR A 313 -2.12 8.34 13.81
C TYR A 313 -3.26 9.20 13.24
N LYS A 314 -2.97 10.45 12.93
CA LYS A 314 -3.91 11.39 12.31
C LYS A 314 -3.22 12.38 11.40
N LYS A 315 -4.00 13.12 10.61
CA LYS A 315 -3.49 14.23 9.82
C LYS A 315 -2.72 15.19 10.73
N SER A 316 -1.43 15.40 10.44
CA SER A 316 -0.58 16.32 11.21
C SER A 316 -1.13 17.75 11.16
N ARG A 317 -0.96 18.52 12.24
CA ARG A 317 -1.23 19.97 12.24
C ARG A 317 -0.17 20.73 11.45
N ASP A 318 1.06 20.25 11.50
CA ASP A 318 2.22 20.80 10.78
C ASP A 318 2.44 20.07 9.45
N LEU A 319 3.50 20.44 8.73
CA LEU A 319 3.89 19.79 7.48
C LEU A 319 4.05 18.28 7.63
N CYS A 320 4.69 17.84 8.73
CA CYS A 320 4.87 16.43 9.10
C CYS A 320 4.77 16.28 10.62
N ASP A 321 4.38 15.08 11.07
CA ASP A 321 4.59 14.65 12.45
C ASP A 321 5.94 13.93 12.55
N TYR A 322 6.89 14.51 13.32
CA TYR A 322 8.23 13.97 13.50
C TYR A 322 8.38 13.09 14.75
N ARG A 323 7.31 12.93 15.55
CA ARG A 323 7.30 12.11 16.76
C ARG A 323 7.20 10.63 16.46
N SER A 324 6.65 10.29 15.31
CA SER A 324 6.52 8.93 14.84
C SER A 324 7.04 8.76 13.42
N ALA A 325 7.56 7.59 13.11
CA ALA A 325 8.06 7.28 11.78
C ALA A 325 8.14 5.78 11.49
N VAL A 326 8.15 5.43 10.21
CA VAL A 326 8.66 4.13 9.77
C VAL A 326 10.10 4.31 9.29
N ILE A 327 11.01 3.53 9.86
CA ILE A 327 12.41 3.44 9.45
C ILE A 327 12.58 2.11 8.72
N CYS A 328 12.73 2.14 7.41
CA CYS A 328 12.94 0.93 6.61
C CYS A 328 14.40 0.83 6.17
N LEU A 329 14.98 -0.37 6.30
CA LEU A 329 16.36 -0.70 6.03
C LEU A 329 16.43 -1.76 4.91
N PRO A 330 16.28 -1.36 3.62
CA PRO A 330 16.16 -2.30 2.50
C PRO A 330 17.34 -3.26 2.35
N ASN A 331 18.57 -2.83 2.66
CA ASN A 331 19.76 -3.70 2.63
C ASN A 331 19.63 -4.93 3.55
N ASN A 332 18.85 -4.81 4.63
CA ASN A 332 18.74 -5.86 5.65
C ASN A 332 17.76 -7.00 5.27
N PHE A 333 17.11 -6.90 4.10
CA PHE A 333 16.36 -8.04 3.54
C PHE A 333 17.26 -9.07 2.82
N GLY A 334 18.55 -8.79 2.70
CA GLY A 334 19.51 -9.73 2.09
C GLY A 334 19.39 -9.87 0.56
N ALA A 335 18.56 -9.06 -0.07
CA ALA A 335 18.43 -9.03 -1.53
C ALA A 335 19.61 -8.34 -2.22
N ASP A 336 20.41 -7.62 -1.48
CA ASP A 336 21.63 -6.87 -1.85
C ASP A 336 21.55 -6.06 -3.15
N ASP A 337 20.44 -5.37 -3.32
CA ASP A 337 20.09 -4.60 -4.53
C ASP A 337 20.82 -3.25 -4.61
N TYR A 338 21.51 -2.85 -3.53
CA TYR A 338 22.13 -1.54 -3.41
C TYR A 338 23.60 -1.69 -2.98
N ASP A 339 24.50 -1.04 -3.71
CA ASP A 339 25.93 -0.95 -3.33
C ASP A 339 26.12 -0.02 -2.13
N GLU A 340 25.25 0.97 -1.99
CA GLU A 340 25.22 1.96 -0.91
C GLU A 340 24.28 1.53 0.22
N GLY A 341 24.48 2.06 1.43
CA GLY A 341 23.51 1.94 2.52
C GLY A 341 22.27 2.75 2.21
N LEU A 342 21.09 2.16 2.32
CA LEU A 342 19.81 2.85 2.14
C LEU A 342 18.98 2.80 3.40
N ILE A 343 18.61 3.97 3.92
CA ILE A 343 17.62 4.15 5.00
C ILE A 343 16.46 4.95 4.43
N ARG A 344 15.25 4.45 4.65
CA ARG A 344 14.02 5.14 4.26
C ARG A 344 13.28 5.58 5.52
N ILE A 345 12.85 6.83 5.56
CA ILE A 345 12.11 7.40 6.70
C ILE A 345 10.79 7.97 6.21
N THR A 346 9.70 7.43 6.71
CA THR A 346 8.34 7.88 6.39
C THR A 346 7.73 8.59 7.58
N PHE A 347 7.28 9.84 7.37
CA PHE A 347 6.53 10.63 8.34
C PHE A 347 5.08 10.81 7.88
N ILE A 348 4.13 10.85 8.81
CA ILE A 348 2.76 11.32 8.52
C ILE A 348 2.84 12.79 8.11
N ALA A 349 2.17 13.17 7.01
CA ALA A 349 2.27 14.50 6.44
C ALA A 349 0.91 15.11 6.09
N ASN A 350 0.83 16.43 6.15
CA ASN A 350 -0.37 17.20 5.86
C ASN A 350 -0.34 17.79 4.44
N PHE A 351 -1.17 17.25 3.55
CA PHE A 351 -1.26 17.73 2.17
C PHE A 351 -1.56 19.23 2.07
N ASP A 352 -2.51 19.73 2.87
CA ASP A 352 -2.96 21.13 2.75
C ASP A 352 -1.83 22.09 3.10
N GLN A 353 -1.06 21.79 4.14
CA GLN A 353 0.13 22.56 4.52
C GLN A 353 1.20 22.53 3.42
N TRP A 354 1.48 21.37 2.86
CA TRP A 354 2.43 21.23 1.75
C TRP A 354 1.94 21.93 0.48
N ASN A 355 0.63 21.85 0.18
CA ASN A 355 0.05 22.43 -1.02
C ASN A 355 0.02 23.96 -1.00
N ALA A 356 -0.09 24.57 0.16
CA ALA A 356 -0.10 26.01 0.35
C ALA A 356 1.27 26.68 0.09
N LEU A 357 2.38 25.89 0.08
CA LEU A 357 3.72 26.44 -0.06
C LEU A 357 4.02 26.89 -1.50
N ASP A 358 4.61 28.08 -1.63
CA ASP A 358 5.28 28.50 -2.87
C ASP A 358 6.50 27.63 -3.16
N ARG A 359 7.04 27.73 -4.39
CA ARG A 359 8.13 26.86 -4.85
C ARG A 359 9.41 27.00 -4.01
N LYS A 360 9.77 28.21 -3.61
CA LYS A 360 11.00 28.47 -2.84
C LYS A 360 10.89 27.88 -1.44
N THR A 361 9.80 28.19 -0.74
CA THR A 361 9.49 27.67 0.58
C THR A 361 9.35 26.14 0.58
N TYR A 362 8.69 25.58 -0.46
CA TYR A 362 8.58 24.12 -0.63
C TYR A 362 9.96 23.43 -0.67
N LEU A 363 10.90 23.97 -1.46
CA LEU A 363 12.25 23.39 -1.55
C LEU A 363 13.04 23.51 -0.24
N GLN A 364 12.87 24.63 0.48
CA GLN A 364 13.44 24.83 1.80
C GLN A 364 12.88 23.80 2.80
N LYS A 365 11.56 23.65 2.85
CA LYS A 365 10.88 22.71 3.75
C LYS A 365 11.26 21.24 3.49
N LYS A 366 11.49 20.87 2.23
CA LYS A 366 12.05 19.54 1.92
C LYS A 366 13.41 19.28 2.56
N LYS A 367 14.28 20.30 2.64
CA LYS A 367 15.58 20.18 3.36
C LYS A 367 15.38 20.01 4.85
N GLU A 368 14.44 20.76 5.45
CA GLU A 368 14.11 20.63 6.87
C GLU A 368 13.60 19.24 7.23
N VAL A 369 12.72 18.65 6.39
CA VAL A 369 12.26 17.26 6.55
C VAL A 369 13.41 16.25 6.44
N CYS A 370 14.35 16.47 5.53
CA CYS A 370 15.55 15.65 5.43
C CYS A 370 16.43 15.76 6.70
N HIS A 371 16.62 16.97 7.25
CA HIS A 371 17.36 17.15 8.51
C HIS A 371 16.65 16.45 9.68
N ALA A 372 15.32 16.54 9.77
CA ALA A 372 14.55 15.81 10.79
C ALA A 372 14.74 14.29 10.66
N ALA A 373 14.74 13.77 9.42
CA ALA A 373 14.99 12.35 9.15
C ALA A 373 16.40 11.91 9.58
N LEU A 374 17.43 12.72 9.29
CA LEU A 374 18.81 12.46 9.74
C LEU A 374 18.93 12.50 11.28
N SER A 375 18.26 13.44 11.93
CA SER A 375 18.21 13.52 13.40
C SER A 375 17.54 12.28 14.00
N LEU A 376 16.48 11.77 13.36
CA LEU A 376 15.83 10.53 13.78
C LEU A 376 16.74 9.31 13.59
N VAL A 377 17.49 9.23 12.48
CA VAL A 377 18.48 8.15 12.26
C VAL A 377 19.52 8.17 13.40
N ALA A 378 20.07 9.33 13.74
CA ALA A 378 21.04 9.45 14.83
C ALA A 378 20.45 9.06 16.20
N LYS A 379 19.17 9.34 16.46
CA LYS A 379 18.45 8.99 17.70
C LYS A 379 18.12 7.51 17.77
N ALA A 380 17.52 6.95 16.71
CA ALA A 380 17.02 5.58 16.68
C ALA A 380 18.11 4.53 16.41
N LEU A 381 19.18 4.92 15.72
CA LEU A 381 20.29 4.05 15.31
C LEU A 381 21.65 4.69 15.69
N PRO A 382 21.92 4.95 16.98
CA PRO A 382 23.11 5.70 17.41
C PRO A 382 24.44 5.01 17.02
N GLN A 383 24.45 3.71 16.81
CA GLN A 383 25.61 2.95 16.33
C GLN A 383 25.88 3.15 14.82
N PHE A 384 24.94 3.71 14.06
CA PHE A 384 25.10 3.95 12.63
C PHE A 384 25.83 5.27 12.37
N GLN A 385 27.14 5.17 12.21
CA GLN A 385 28.02 6.30 11.89
C GLN A 385 28.44 6.17 10.42
N ALA A 386 27.78 6.95 9.54
CA ALA A 386 27.99 6.89 8.10
C ALA A 386 27.82 8.28 7.46
N GLN A 387 28.51 8.52 6.35
CA GLN A 387 28.40 9.75 5.59
C GLN A 387 27.21 9.69 4.64
N LEU A 388 26.35 10.72 4.65
CA LEU A 388 25.27 10.86 3.67
C LEU A 388 25.85 11.19 2.29
N LEU A 389 25.59 10.34 1.31
CA LEU A 389 26.02 10.50 -0.09
C LEU A 389 24.97 11.20 -0.94
N TYR A 390 23.69 10.84 -0.71
CA TYR A 390 22.57 11.35 -1.50
C TYR A 390 21.26 11.28 -0.71
N HIS A 391 20.34 12.19 -1.01
CA HIS A 391 18.98 12.12 -0.48
C HIS A 391 17.94 12.57 -1.51
N ASP A 392 16.75 12.01 -1.40
CA ASP A 392 15.55 12.53 -2.06
C ASP A 392 14.37 12.50 -1.09
N VAL A 393 13.40 13.39 -1.30
CA VAL A 393 12.23 13.51 -0.43
C VAL A 393 10.97 13.58 -1.28
N PHE A 394 10.01 12.69 -1.03
CA PHE A 394 8.65 12.81 -1.55
C PHE A 394 7.78 13.54 -0.55
N THR A 395 6.76 14.19 -1.04
CA THR A 395 5.78 14.90 -0.22
C THR A 395 4.38 14.56 -0.73
N PRO A 396 3.31 14.89 0.00
CA PRO A 396 1.94 14.71 -0.50
C PRO A 396 1.70 15.34 -1.89
N LYS A 397 2.33 16.49 -2.20
CA LYS A 397 2.28 17.09 -3.56
C LYS A 397 2.90 16.19 -4.61
N THR A 398 4.00 15.50 -4.27
CA THR A 398 4.65 14.54 -5.17
C THR A 398 3.73 13.36 -5.45
N ILE A 399 3.11 12.81 -4.41
CA ILE A 399 2.15 11.71 -4.53
C ILE A 399 1.01 12.11 -5.45
N THR A 400 0.30 13.22 -5.17
CA THR A 400 -0.79 13.72 -6.02
C THR A 400 -0.36 13.91 -7.48
N ARG A 401 0.81 14.50 -7.69
CA ARG A 401 1.32 14.79 -9.05
C ARG A 401 1.47 13.50 -9.88
N PHE A 402 2.05 12.46 -9.30
CA PHE A 402 2.42 11.25 -10.04
C PHE A 402 1.34 10.17 -10.04
N THR A 403 0.55 10.05 -8.99
CA THR A 403 -0.51 9.04 -8.89
C THR A 403 -1.89 9.57 -9.29
N GLY A 404 -2.15 10.86 -9.10
CA GLY A 404 -3.46 11.47 -9.29
C GLY A 404 -4.36 11.44 -8.06
N HIS A 405 -3.96 10.73 -7.00
CA HIS A 405 -4.75 10.67 -5.79
C HIS A 405 -4.94 12.05 -5.17
N PHE A 406 -6.19 12.42 -4.94
CA PHE A 406 -6.54 13.68 -4.31
C PHE A 406 -5.92 13.78 -2.93
N LYS A 407 -5.41 14.96 -2.59
CA LYS A 407 -4.69 15.23 -1.33
C LYS A 407 -3.50 14.30 -1.06
N GLY A 408 -3.02 13.56 -2.06
CA GLY A 408 -1.98 12.55 -1.87
C GLY A 408 -2.40 11.42 -0.93
N ALA A 409 -3.72 11.13 -0.83
CA ALA A 409 -4.25 10.08 0.03
C ALA A 409 -3.72 8.71 -0.39
N VAL A 410 -3.03 8.03 0.54
CA VAL A 410 -2.38 6.73 0.26
C VAL A 410 -3.34 5.57 0.46
N TYR A 411 -4.25 5.69 1.43
CA TYR A 411 -5.22 4.64 1.75
C TYR A 411 -6.63 4.95 1.25
N GLY A 412 -6.77 5.92 0.32
CA GLY A 412 -8.03 6.25 -0.33
C GLY A 412 -9.10 6.79 0.63
N THR A 413 -10.36 6.55 0.29
CA THR A 413 -11.52 6.96 1.10
C THR A 413 -11.65 6.15 2.39
N THR A 414 -12.28 6.74 3.42
CA THR A 414 -12.62 6.05 4.67
C THR A 414 -13.74 5.04 4.51
N GLU A 415 -14.62 5.25 3.53
CA GLU A 415 -15.73 4.35 3.21
C GLU A 415 -15.33 3.44 2.04
N LYS A 416 -15.14 2.16 2.31
CA LYS A 416 -14.71 1.18 1.31
C LYS A 416 -15.89 0.58 0.56
N VAL A 417 -15.74 0.45 -0.76
CA VAL A 417 -16.73 -0.20 -1.64
C VAL A 417 -16.34 -1.67 -1.83
N ARG A 418 -16.65 -2.50 -0.83
CA ARG A 418 -16.14 -3.88 -0.73
C ARG A 418 -16.53 -4.77 -1.90
N ASP A 419 -17.71 -4.58 -2.48
CA ASP A 419 -18.18 -5.28 -3.67
C ASP A 419 -17.73 -4.62 -5.00
N GLY A 420 -17.02 -3.49 -4.92
CA GLY A 420 -16.52 -2.73 -6.06
C GLY A 420 -17.57 -1.96 -6.88
N ARG A 421 -18.85 -1.94 -6.52
CA ARG A 421 -19.93 -1.29 -7.27
C ARG A 421 -19.97 0.22 -6.99
N THR A 422 -20.04 1.05 -8.02
CA THR A 422 -20.09 2.52 -7.89
C THR A 422 -21.50 3.10 -7.92
N GLY A 423 -22.52 2.29 -8.11
CA GLY A 423 -23.89 2.76 -8.43
C GLY A 423 -24.12 3.01 -9.92
N ILE A 424 -23.07 3.14 -10.73
CA ILE A 424 -23.18 3.25 -12.20
C ILE A 424 -23.02 1.84 -12.78
N LYS A 425 -23.94 1.45 -13.64
CA LYS A 425 -23.94 0.12 -14.28
C LYS A 425 -22.63 -0.08 -15.07
N ASN A 426 -21.97 -1.20 -14.81
CA ASN A 426 -20.72 -1.61 -15.46
C ASN A 426 -19.49 -0.71 -15.16
N LEU A 427 -19.55 0.15 -14.13
CA LEU A 427 -18.42 0.85 -13.57
C LEU A 427 -18.05 0.27 -12.19
N PHE A 428 -16.86 -0.30 -12.09
CA PHE A 428 -16.40 -0.99 -10.88
C PHE A 428 -15.09 -0.42 -10.39
N ILE A 429 -14.89 -0.48 -9.06
CA ILE A 429 -13.64 -0.06 -8.39
C ILE A 429 -12.84 -1.30 -7.99
N CYS A 430 -11.53 -1.24 -8.16
CA CYS A 430 -10.59 -2.19 -7.58
C CYS A 430 -9.41 -1.45 -6.91
N GLY A 431 -8.69 -2.16 -6.04
CA GLY A 431 -7.56 -1.61 -5.30
C GLY A 431 -7.94 -1.05 -3.93
N THR A 432 -7.29 0.03 -3.53
CA THR A 432 -7.35 0.58 -2.18
C THR A 432 -8.77 0.89 -1.70
N ASP A 433 -9.61 1.46 -2.55
CA ASP A 433 -10.97 1.85 -2.17
C ASP A 433 -11.98 0.69 -2.18
N GLN A 434 -11.61 -0.44 -2.74
CA GLN A 434 -12.35 -1.68 -2.56
C GLN A 434 -12.05 -2.34 -1.18
N GLY A 435 -10.93 -1.98 -0.53
CA GLY A 435 -10.64 -2.37 0.86
C GLY A 435 -9.42 -3.27 1.04
N PHE A 436 -8.77 -3.70 -0.03
CA PHE A 436 -7.52 -4.45 0.08
C PHE A 436 -6.31 -3.54 -0.14
N LEU A 437 -5.38 -3.57 0.80
CA LEU A 437 -4.23 -2.67 0.87
C LEU A 437 -2.90 -3.40 0.68
N GLY A 438 -1.84 -2.62 0.46
CA GLY A 438 -0.52 -3.15 0.15
C GLY A 438 -0.44 -3.76 -1.25
N ILE A 439 0.71 -4.34 -1.61
CA ILE A 439 0.96 -4.89 -2.95
C ILE A 439 0.10 -6.14 -3.19
N VAL A 440 0.18 -7.11 -2.28
CA VAL A 440 -0.57 -8.37 -2.37
C VAL A 440 -2.08 -8.12 -2.32
N GLY A 441 -2.53 -7.30 -1.36
CA GLY A 441 -3.94 -6.94 -1.23
C GLY A 441 -4.48 -6.23 -2.48
N ALA A 442 -3.77 -5.25 -3.02
CA ALA A 442 -4.19 -4.55 -4.24
C ALA A 442 -4.32 -5.51 -5.45
N MET A 443 -3.37 -6.44 -5.61
CA MET A 443 -3.48 -7.46 -6.66
C MET A 443 -4.66 -8.40 -6.44
N LEU A 444 -4.90 -8.84 -5.21
CA LEU A 444 -6.08 -9.68 -4.86
C LEU A 444 -7.38 -8.94 -5.14
N SER A 445 -7.45 -7.64 -4.83
CA SER A 445 -8.59 -6.80 -5.19
C SER A 445 -8.85 -6.82 -6.70
N GLY A 446 -7.82 -6.56 -7.51
CA GLY A 446 -7.93 -6.59 -8.97
C GLY A 446 -8.45 -7.93 -9.48
N ILE A 447 -7.90 -9.04 -8.99
CA ILE A 447 -8.33 -10.39 -9.35
C ILE A 447 -9.77 -10.65 -8.92
N SER A 448 -10.13 -10.29 -7.70
CA SER A 448 -11.48 -10.53 -7.16
C SER A 448 -12.54 -9.78 -7.96
N MET A 449 -12.29 -8.49 -8.25
CA MET A 449 -13.21 -7.68 -9.04
C MET A 449 -13.29 -8.15 -10.49
N ALA A 450 -12.19 -8.58 -11.10
CA ALA A 450 -12.18 -9.19 -12.42
C ALA A 450 -13.00 -10.48 -12.46
N ASN A 451 -12.85 -11.36 -11.46
CA ASN A 451 -13.66 -12.58 -11.36
C ASN A 451 -15.14 -12.25 -11.17
N LEU A 452 -15.48 -11.39 -10.20
CA LEU A 452 -16.86 -11.10 -9.81
C LEU A 452 -17.65 -10.37 -10.93
N HIS A 453 -17.04 -9.35 -11.53
CA HIS A 453 -17.73 -8.45 -12.46
C HIS A 453 -17.32 -8.62 -13.91
N GLY A 454 -16.20 -9.28 -14.17
CA GLY A 454 -15.68 -9.49 -15.51
C GLY A 454 -15.96 -10.88 -16.09
N LEU A 455 -15.83 -11.93 -15.26
CA LEU A 455 -15.89 -13.32 -15.70
C LEU A 455 -17.17 -14.05 -15.28
N MET A 456 -17.71 -13.74 -14.10
CA MET A 456 -19.00 -14.28 -13.67
C MET A 456 -20.10 -13.38 -14.24
N ASN A 457 -21.03 -13.93 -15.02
CA ASN A 457 -22.21 -13.18 -15.43
C ASN A 457 -22.98 -12.82 -14.15
N GLY A 458 -23.04 -11.53 -13.82
CA GLY A 458 -23.50 -10.99 -12.53
C GLY A 458 -25.01 -11.16 -12.24
N GLU A 459 -25.61 -12.30 -12.57
CA GLU A 459 -27.01 -12.62 -12.30
C GLU A 459 -27.25 -13.42 -11.01
N THR A 460 -26.18 -13.73 -10.25
CA THR A 460 -26.32 -14.44 -8.96
C THR A 460 -25.43 -13.82 -7.90
N ALA A 461 -25.89 -12.73 -7.27
CA ALA A 461 -25.52 -12.35 -5.91
C ALA A 461 -26.63 -11.45 -5.33
#